data_4e11004cafad28368ed7e9f98e51c4da
#
_entry.id   4e11004cafad28368ed7e9f98e51c4da
#
_cell.length_a   1.000
_cell.length_b   1.000
_cell.length_c   1.000
_cell.angle_alpha   90.00
_cell.angle_beta   90.00
_cell.angle_gamma   90.00
#
_symmetry.space_group_name_H-M   'P 1'
#
loop_
_entity.id
_entity.type
_entity.pdbx_description
1 polymer ?
#
loop_
_entity_poly.entity_id
_entity_poly.type
_entity_poly.pdbx_seq_one_letter_code
_entity_poly.pdbx_strand_id
1 'polypeptide(L)'
;MSKRPTVLMILDGYGLNDRKEANAIAEANTPVMDKLMAEYPYVKGNASGLAVGLPDGQMGNSEVGHMNMGAGRIVYQELTRITKEIQDGDFFKNEALLEAMDNAKKNDSALHLYGLLSDGGVHSHNTHLYALLEMAKQQGLHKVSVHCFLDGRDTPPASGKDFVAQLVDKMKEIGVGEVATVMGRYYAMDRDNRWDRVELAYKALTKGEGIPADCPICAVENSYKEEVYDEFVKPSVVMKDGHPTATIQDKDSVIFFNFRPDRAREITRAFCADEFDGFAREKKLDLTYVCFTQYDATIPHTIIAFKKVELHNTFGEYLAAHHMTQARIAETEKYAHVTFFFNGGVEQPNEGEDRILVKSPKVATYDLKPEMSAYEVCDRLCEAIRSEKYDVIIINFANPDMVGHTGVEAAAIKAIEVVDECVGKAVEALKEVDGQMFICADHGNAEQLKDYETGEPFTAHTTNPVPFILVNADPKYTLREGGCLADIVPTLLELMGMEQPAEMTGKSLLVK
;
A
#
# COMPACT_ATOMS: atom_id res chain seq x y z
N MET A 1 -20.04 -37.21 -4.86
CA MET A 1 -19.78 -36.77 -6.25
C MET A 1 -18.36 -36.29 -6.30
N SER A 2 -17.59 -36.63 -7.32
CA SER A 2 -16.25 -36.05 -7.52
C SER A 2 -16.38 -34.54 -7.69
N LYS A 3 -15.48 -33.78 -7.10
CA LYS A 3 -15.47 -32.32 -7.21
C LYS A 3 -14.68 -31.92 -8.45
N ARG A 4 -15.18 -30.98 -9.22
CA ARG A 4 -14.45 -30.32 -10.29
C ARG A 4 -13.66 -29.16 -9.69
N PRO A 5 -12.36 -29.30 -9.43
CA PRO A 5 -11.60 -28.24 -8.75
C PRO A 5 -11.42 -27.02 -9.66
N THR A 6 -11.52 -25.83 -9.04
CA THR A 6 -11.14 -24.56 -9.65
C THR A 6 -9.80 -24.14 -9.09
N VAL A 7 -8.79 -23.98 -9.92
CA VAL A 7 -7.42 -23.62 -9.51
C VAL A 7 -7.12 -22.18 -9.89
N LEU A 8 -6.66 -21.39 -8.94
CA LEU A 8 -5.99 -20.11 -9.17
C LEU A 8 -4.49 -20.33 -9.05
N MET A 9 -3.77 -20.24 -10.15
CA MET A 9 -2.31 -20.37 -10.20
C MET A 9 -1.67 -18.99 -10.39
N ILE A 10 -0.86 -18.59 -9.44
CA ILE A 10 -0.17 -17.30 -9.43
C ILE A 10 1.32 -17.56 -9.71
N LEU A 11 1.81 -17.04 -10.83
CA LEU A 11 3.21 -17.05 -11.21
C LEU A 11 3.84 -15.75 -10.75
N ASP A 12 4.31 -15.70 -9.50
CA ASP A 12 4.77 -14.48 -8.83
C ASP A 12 5.88 -13.79 -9.63
N GLY A 13 5.69 -12.51 -9.97
CA GLY A 13 6.67 -11.75 -10.73
C GLY A 13 6.76 -12.06 -12.23
N TYR A 14 5.81 -12.80 -12.80
CA TYR A 14 5.77 -13.16 -14.22
C TYR A 14 5.08 -12.07 -15.05
N GLY A 15 5.80 -10.99 -15.38
CA GLY A 15 5.28 -9.90 -16.22
C GLY A 15 5.39 -10.19 -17.72
N LEU A 16 4.83 -9.27 -18.51
CA LEU A 16 4.85 -9.32 -19.97
C LEU A 16 5.56 -8.09 -20.54
N ASN A 17 6.61 -8.30 -21.32
CA ASN A 17 7.37 -7.23 -21.95
C ASN A 17 7.69 -7.60 -23.41
N ASP A 18 7.43 -6.69 -24.34
CA ASP A 18 7.70 -6.91 -25.76
C ASP A 18 9.21 -6.86 -26.08
N ARG A 19 10.04 -6.27 -25.19
CA ARG A 19 11.51 -6.29 -25.34
C ARG A 19 12.06 -7.65 -24.93
N LYS A 20 13.04 -8.12 -25.68
CA LYS A 20 13.71 -9.42 -25.41
C LYS A 20 14.99 -9.26 -24.60
N GLU A 21 15.67 -8.12 -24.71
CA GLU A 21 16.92 -7.85 -23.97
C GLU A 21 16.68 -7.89 -22.46
N ALA A 22 17.47 -8.70 -21.75
CA ALA A 22 17.38 -8.90 -20.30
C ALA A 22 15.96 -9.23 -19.82
N ASN A 23 15.25 -10.01 -20.61
CA ASN A 23 13.90 -10.52 -20.36
C ASN A 23 13.99 -12.04 -20.19
N ALA A 24 14.11 -12.51 -18.94
CA ALA A 24 14.27 -13.93 -18.66
C ALA A 24 13.10 -14.77 -19.15
N ILE A 25 11.90 -14.20 -19.22
CA ILE A 25 10.70 -14.90 -19.72
C ILE A 25 10.80 -15.10 -21.23
N ALA A 26 11.19 -14.06 -21.98
CA ALA A 26 11.31 -14.14 -23.43
C ALA A 26 12.53 -14.97 -23.91
N GLU A 27 13.54 -15.12 -23.07
CA GLU A 27 14.76 -15.88 -23.36
C GLU A 27 14.70 -17.34 -22.90
N ALA A 28 13.82 -17.64 -21.93
CA ALA A 28 13.59 -19.01 -21.45
C ALA A 28 12.87 -19.87 -22.49
N ASN A 29 13.14 -21.16 -22.44
CA ASN A 29 12.38 -22.16 -23.21
C ASN A 29 11.09 -22.52 -22.45
N THR A 30 9.95 -21.95 -22.89
CA THR A 30 8.65 -22.04 -22.21
C THR A 30 7.55 -22.66 -23.10
N PRO A 31 7.76 -23.91 -23.60
CA PRO A 31 6.82 -24.53 -24.54
C PRO A 31 5.41 -24.72 -23.98
N VAL A 32 5.26 -24.85 -22.66
CA VAL A 32 3.95 -25.01 -22.03
C VAL A 32 3.20 -23.67 -22.02
N MET A 33 3.81 -22.62 -21.50
CA MET A 33 3.18 -21.29 -21.45
C MET A 33 2.89 -20.76 -22.85
N ASP A 34 3.80 -20.94 -23.80
CA ASP A 34 3.59 -20.58 -25.22
C ASP A 34 2.36 -21.28 -25.81
N LYS A 35 2.22 -22.56 -25.54
CA LYS A 35 1.05 -23.35 -25.99
C LYS A 35 -0.23 -22.87 -25.28
N LEU A 36 -0.19 -22.64 -23.98
CA LEU A 36 -1.37 -22.19 -23.25
C LEU A 36 -1.86 -20.82 -23.73
N MET A 37 -0.97 -19.88 -23.97
CA MET A 37 -1.32 -18.56 -24.51
C MET A 37 -1.81 -18.60 -25.96
N ALA A 38 -1.41 -19.61 -26.74
CA ALA A 38 -1.86 -19.79 -28.13
C ALA A 38 -3.20 -20.53 -28.24
N GLU A 39 -3.49 -21.50 -27.38
CA GLU A 39 -4.63 -22.40 -27.52
C GLU A 39 -5.82 -22.07 -26.61
N TYR A 40 -5.59 -21.30 -25.52
CA TYR A 40 -6.61 -20.96 -24.52
C TYR A 40 -6.92 -19.47 -24.51
N PRO A 41 -8.09 -19.06 -23.98
CA PRO A 41 -8.38 -17.64 -23.76
C PRO A 41 -7.28 -16.98 -22.97
N TYR A 42 -6.67 -15.94 -23.55
CA TYR A 42 -5.54 -15.20 -23.00
C TYR A 42 -5.72 -13.71 -23.24
N VAL A 43 -5.48 -12.90 -22.21
CA VAL A 43 -5.42 -11.42 -22.26
C VAL A 43 -4.34 -10.90 -21.33
N LYS A 44 -3.97 -9.62 -21.49
CA LYS A 44 -3.08 -8.90 -20.57
C LYS A 44 -3.89 -8.31 -19.42
N GLY A 45 -3.43 -8.50 -18.18
CA GLY A 45 -4.04 -7.94 -16.97
C GLY A 45 -3.20 -6.80 -16.39
N ASN A 46 -3.87 -5.83 -15.77
CA ASN A 46 -3.21 -4.73 -15.07
C ASN A 46 -2.89 -5.10 -13.62
N ALA A 47 -1.64 -4.96 -13.22
CA ALA A 47 -1.12 -5.34 -11.91
C ALA A 47 -0.31 -4.23 -11.22
N SER A 48 -0.49 -2.97 -11.62
CA SER A 48 0.26 -1.83 -11.09
C SER A 48 -0.61 -0.56 -10.98
N GLY A 49 -0.11 0.44 -10.28
CA GLY A 49 -0.73 1.74 -10.14
C GLY A 49 -2.18 1.69 -9.63
N LEU A 50 -3.03 2.54 -10.15
CA LEU A 50 -4.42 2.67 -9.72
C LEU A 50 -5.25 1.38 -9.87
N ALA A 51 -4.88 0.50 -10.80
CA ALA A 51 -5.55 -0.78 -11.01
C ALA A 51 -5.40 -1.75 -9.82
N VAL A 52 -4.47 -1.50 -8.93
CA VAL A 52 -4.26 -2.27 -7.69
C VAL A 52 -4.30 -1.41 -6.42
N GLY A 53 -4.78 -0.17 -6.52
CA GLY A 53 -4.93 0.73 -5.37
C GLY A 53 -3.65 1.43 -4.93
N LEU A 54 -2.63 1.48 -5.78
CA LEU A 54 -1.39 2.22 -5.61
C LEU A 54 -1.43 3.54 -6.39
N PRO A 55 -0.56 4.51 -6.08
CA PRO A 55 -0.40 5.71 -6.91
C PRO A 55 -0.16 5.37 -8.38
N ASP A 56 -0.58 6.27 -9.29
CA ASP A 56 -0.37 6.09 -10.72
C ASP A 56 1.12 5.92 -11.04
N GLY A 57 1.44 4.97 -11.94
CA GLY A 57 2.81 4.66 -12.31
C GLY A 57 3.63 3.89 -11.27
N GLN A 58 3.09 3.58 -10.09
CA GLN A 58 3.79 2.77 -9.09
C GLN A 58 3.70 1.28 -9.43
N MET A 59 4.84 0.57 -9.37
CA MET A 59 4.90 -0.87 -9.55
C MET A 59 4.07 -1.61 -8.50
N GLY A 60 3.42 -2.71 -8.90
CA GLY A 60 2.75 -3.63 -7.98
C GLY A 60 3.71 -4.37 -7.07
N ASN A 61 3.17 -5.10 -6.12
CA ASN A 61 3.91 -6.00 -5.25
C ASN A 61 3.01 -7.17 -4.80
N SER A 62 3.62 -8.22 -4.27
CA SER A 62 2.90 -9.45 -3.93
C SER A 62 1.84 -9.24 -2.84
N GLU A 63 2.08 -8.39 -1.84
CA GLU A 63 1.12 -8.09 -0.77
C GLU A 63 -0.16 -7.48 -1.34
N VAL A 64 0.01 -6.40 -2.11
CA VAL A 64 -1.10 -5.68 -2.75
C VAL A 64 -1.80 -6.56 -3.79
N GLY A 65 -1.05 -7.27 -4.62
CA GLY A 65 -1.61 -8.13 -5.67
C GLY A 65 -2.50 -9.24 -5.09
N HIS A 66 -2.00 -10.00 -4.11
CA HIS A 66 -2.77 -11.06 -3.47
C HIS A 66 -3.99 -10.53 -2.69
N MET A 67 -3.85 -9.37 -2.04
CA MET A 67 -4.97 -8.74 -1.33
C MET A 67 -6.09 -8.32 -2.30
N ASN A 68 -5.76 -7.71 -3.43
CA ASN A 68 -6.75 -7.34 -4.45
C ASN A 68 -7.46 -8.56 -5.03
N MET A 69 -6.72 -9.63 -5.34
CA MET A 69 -7.30 -10.88 -5.81
C MET A 69 -8.26 -11.47 -4.79
N GLY A 70 -7.79 -11.67 -3.55
CA GLY A 70 -8.59 -12.29 -2.49
C GLY A 70 -9.81 -11.48 -2.07
N ALA A 71 -9.73 -10.16 -2.14
CA ALA A 71 -10.85 -9.26 -1.85
C ALA A 71 -11.85 -9.11 -3.00
N GLY A 72 -11.49 -9.49 -4.24
CA GLY A 72 -12.32 -9.30 -5.43
C GLY A 72 -12.66 -7.82 -5.69
N ARG A 73 -11.82 -6.91 -5.23
CA ARG A 73 -11.98 -5.45 -5.35
C ARG A 73 -10.63 -4.75 -5.28
N ILE A 74 -10.55 -3.52 -5.79
CA ILE A 74 -9.37 -2.70 -5.63
C ILE A 74 -9.29 -2.26 -4.17
N VAL A 75 -8.21 -2.67 -3.47
CA VAL A 75 -7.93 -2.28 -2.09
C VAL A 75 -6.94 -1.13 -2.13
N TYR A 76 -7.45 0.09 -1.96
CA TYR A 76 -6.61 1.28 -2.01
C TYR A 76 -5.70 1.39 -0.80
N GLN A 77 -4.41 1.62 -1.04
CA GLN A 77 -3.47 2.03 0.01
C GLN A 77 -3.83 3.44 0.52
N GLU A 78 -3.46 3.77 1.76
CA GLU A 78 -3.93 5.00 2.43
C GLU A 78 -3.66 6.27 1.60
N LEU A 79 -2.47 6.41 1.01
CA LEU A 79 -2.14 7.53 0.15
C LEU A 79 -3.14 7.66 -1.01
N THR A 80 -3.35 6.57 -1.73
CA THR A 80 -4.22 6.56 -2.91
C THR A 80 -5.69 6.72 -2.52
N ARG A 81 -6.12 6.11 -1.41
CA ARG A 81 -7.49 6.22 -0.87
C ARG A 81 -7.82 7.66 -0.55
N ILE A 82 -6.99 8.33 0.24
CA ILE A 82 -7.23 9.72 0.64
C ILE A 82 -7.18 10.65 -0.57
N THR A 83 -6.21 10.45 -1.47
CA THR A 83 -6.12 11.22 -2.72
C THR A 83 -7.38 11.04 -3.57
N LYS A 84 -7.89 9.82 -3.68
CA LYS A 84 -9.13 9.54 -4.40
C LYS A 84 -10.34 10.20 -3.73
N GLU A 85 -10.48 10.15 -2.42
CA GLU A 85 -11.55 10.83 -1.69
C GLU A 85 -11.52 12.36 -1.91
N ILE A 86 -10.33 12.96 -2.05
CA ILE A 86 -10.19 14.37 -2.42
C ILE A 86 -10.72 14.61 -3.84
N GLN A 87 -10.34 13.77 -4.81
CA GLN A 87 -10.75 13.89 -6.21
C GLN A 87 -12.26 13.69 -6.38
N ASP A 88 -12.84 12.74 -5.66
CA ASP A 88 -14.28 12.44 -5.70
C ASP A 88 -15.12 13.44 -4.89
N GLY A 89 -14.49 14.26 -4.05
CA GLY A 89 -15.15 15.25 -3.19
C GLY A 89 -15.65 14.71 -1.85
N ASP A 90 -15.46 13.44 -1.54
CA ASP A 90 -15.90 12.81 -0.28
C ASP A 90 -15.04 13.25 0.90
N PHE A 91 -13.76 13.57 0.66
CA PHE A 91 -12.88 14.18 1.66
C PHE A 91 -13.51 15.39 2.34
N PHE A 92 -14.18 16.24 1.59
CA PHE A 92 -14.81 17.48 2.08
C PHE A 92 -16.11 17.24 2.87
N LYS A 93 -16.57 15.98 2.95
CA LYS A 93 -17.72 15.52 3.73
C LYS A 93 -17.30 14.68 4.94
N ASN A 94 -16.00 14.48 5.16
CA ASN A 94 -15.48 13.66 6.25
C ASN A 94 -15.90 14.23 7.60
N GLU A 95 -16.67 13.46 8.36
CA GLU A 95 -17.30 13.90 9.62
C GLU A 95 -16.26 14.32 10.67
N ALA A 96 -15.14 13.59 10.79
CA ALA A 96 -14.11 13.90 11.77
C ALA A 96 -13.39 15.23 11.45
N LEU A 97 -13.11 15.49 10.17
CA LEU A 97 -12.51 16.75 9.73
C LEU A 97 -13.47 17.92 9.94
N LEU A 98 -14.76 17.72 9.63
CA LEU A 98 -15.80 18.71 9.88
C LEU A 98 -15.97 18.98 11.38
N GLU A 99 -15.92 17.96 12.24
CA GLU A 99 -16.01 18.12 13.70
C GLU A 99 -14.88 19.02 14.23
N ALA A 100 -13.64 18.85 13.77
CA ALA A 100 -12.53 19.73 14.14
C ALA A 100 -12.77 21.18 13.70
N MET A 101 -13.27 21.37 12.48
CA MET A 101 -13.55 22.71 11.93
C MET A 101 -14.72 23.39 12.63
N ASP A 102 -15.78 22.64 12.93
CA ASP A 102 -16.94 23.13 13.67
C ASP A 102 -16.59 23.47 15.13
N ASN A 103 -15.72 22.71 15.78
CA ASN A 103 -15.20 23.06 17.09
C ASN A 103 -14.47 24.41 17.06
N ALA A 104 -13.58 24.62 16.10
CA ALA A 104 -12.87 25.90 15.94
C ALA A 104 -13.83 27.07 15.73
N LYS A 105 -14.86 26.91 14.90
CA LYS A 105 -15.90 27.94 14.70
C LYS A 105 -16.68 28.20 15.98
N LYS A 106 -17.15 27.15 16.64
CA LYS A 106 -18.00 27.27 17.85
C LYS A 106 -17.30 27.98 19.00
N ASN A 107 -16.01 27.73 19.16
CA ASN A 107 -15.22 28.30 20.26
C ASN A 107 -14.47 29.59 19.87
N ASP A 108 -14.60 30.03 18.62
CA ASP A 108 -13.77 31.11 18.04
C ASP A 108 -12.25 30.86 18.25
N SER A 109 -11.87 29.57 18.19
CA SER A 109 -10.52 29.09 18.42
C SER A 109 -9.78 28.81 17.10
N ALA A 110 -8.52 28.37 17.17
CA ALA A 110 -7.73 28.11 16.00
C ALA A 110 -7.86 26.64 15.50
N LEU A 111 -7.69 26.48 14.21
CA LEU A 111 -7.41 25.19 13.59
C LEU A 111 -5.91 25.07 13.32
N HIS A 112 -5.27 24.05 13.89
CA HIS A 112 -3.87 23.74 13.67
C HIS A 112 -3.74 22.48 12.78
N LEU A 113 -2.98 22.61 11.70
CA LEU A 113 -2.67 21.53 10.80
C LEU A 113 -1.20 21.20 10.91
N TYR A 114 -0.82 19.97 11.20
CA TYR A 114 0.57 19.58 11.20
C TYR A 114 0.81 18.17 10.65
N GLY A 115 2.01 17.93 10.18
CA GLY A 115 2.45 16.70 9.57
C GLY A 115 3.67 16.88 8.69
N LEU A 116 4.13 15.81 8.08
CA LEU A 116 5.28 15.80 7.20
C LEU A 116 4.95 16.52 5.88
N LEU A 117 5.66 17.60 5.59
CA LEU A 117 5.46 18.43 4.42
C LEU A 117 6.40 17.97 3.29
N SER A 118 5.95 17.04 2.50
CA SER A 118 6.64 16.60 1.28
C SER A 118 5.66 15.88 0.33
N ASP A 119 6.13 15.53 -0.85
CA ASP A 119 5.45 14.69 -1.84
C ASP A 119 5.96 13.24 -1.84
N GLY A 120 6.79 12.86 -0.86
CA GLY A 120 7.38 11.52 -0.75
C GLY A 120 6.37 10.39 -0.59
N GLY A 121 5.18 10.68 -0.07
CA GLY A 121 4.05 9.74 -0.04
C GLY A 121 4.22 8.55 0.91
N VAL A 122 5.23 8.56 1.78
CA VAL A 122 5.49 7.46 2.74
C VAL A 122 4.70 7.65 4.05
N HIS A 123 4.66 8.86 4.59
CA HIS A 123 3.97 9.19 5.84
C HIS A 123 2.77 10.11 5.63
N SER A 124 2.82 10.94 4.60
CA SER A 124 1.88 12.00 4.28
C SER A 124 2.03 12.39 2.81
N HIS A 125 1.19 13.29 2.34
CA HIS A 125 1.38 13.94 1.05
C HIS A 125 0.94 15.41 1.15
N ASN A 126 1.72 16.34 0.57
CA ASN A 126 1.43 17.78 0.61
C ASN A 126 0.08 18.16 0.01
N THR A 127 -0.41 17.41 -1.01
CA THR A 127 -1.76 17.64 -1.59
C THR A 127 -2.88 17.41 -0.60
N HIS A 128 -2.70 16.54 0.39
CA HIS A 128 -3.70 16.31 1.45
C HIS A 128 -3.79 17.53 2.39
N LEU A 129 -2.65 18.17 2.70
CA LEU A 129 -2.63 19.44 3.44
C LEU A 129 -3.32 20.54 2.64
N TYR A 130 -3.08 20.62 1.34
CA TYR A 130 -3.75 21.61 0.48
C TYR A 130 -5.27 21.42 0.48
N ALA A 131 -5.74 20.18 0.43
CA ALA A 131 -7.18 19.87 0.55
C ALA A 131 -7.75 20.27 1.91
N LEU A 132 -7.01 20.12 3.02
CA LEU A 132 -7.43 20.62 4.34
C LEU A 132 -7.55 22.13 4.38
N LEU A 133 -6.64 22.87 3.75
CA LEU A 133 -6.71 24.32 3.63
C LEU A 133 -7.92 24.76 2.79
N GLU A 134 -8.18 24.08 1.67
CA GLU A 134 -9.38 24.33 0.86
C GLU A 134 -10.66 24.06 1.65
N MET A 135 -10.71 22.97 2.40
CA MET A 135 -11.83 22.63 3.27
C MET A 135 -12.04 23.69 4.36
N ALA A 136 -10.96 24.14 5.02
CA ALA A 136 -11.01 25.19 6.01
C ALA A 136 -11.57 26.50 5.43
N LYS A 137 -11.18 26.85 4.20
CA LYS A 137 -11.72 28.00 3.46
C LYS A 137 -13.21 27.84 3.18
N GLN A 138 -13.63 26.66 2.68
CA GLN A 138 -15.04 26.36 2.43
C GLN A 138 -15.88 26.45 3.70
N GLN A 139 -15.32 26.05 4.84
CA GLN A 139 -15.98 26.17 6.15
C GLN A 139 -15.94 27.59 6.75
N GLY A 140 -15.29 28.55 6.09
CA GLY A 140 -15.23 29.94 6.55
C GLY A 140 -14.30 30.18 7.74
N LEU A 141 -13.29 29.32 7.95
CA LEU A 141 -12.28 29.51 9.00
C LEU A 141 -11.28 30.59 8.60
N HIS A 142 -10.87 31.39 9.60
CA HIS A 142 -9.87 32.45 9.43
C HIS A 142 -8.62 32.23 10.29
N LYS A 143 -8.75 31.55 11.43
CA LYS A 143 -7.64 31.23 12.33
C LYS A 143 -7.12 29.82 12.00
N VAL A 144 -6.31 29.70 10.94
CA VAL A 144 -5.74 28.43 10.48
C VAL A 144 -4.23 28.53 10.48
N SER A 145 -3.57 27.66 11.21
CA SER A 145 -2.11 27.64 11.36
C SER A 145 -1.53 26.30 10.93
N VAL A 146 -0.45 26.33 10.17
CA VAL A 146 0.27 25.12 9.74
C VAL A 146 1.61 25.04 10.45
N HIS A 147 1.91 23.85 10.95
CA HIS A 147 3.20 23.49 11.54
C HIS A 147 3.87 22.47 10.62
N CYS A 148 4.93 22.89 9.96
CA CYS A 148 5.61 22.09 8.94
C CYS A 148 6.64 21.16 9.56
N PHE A 149 6.52 19.85 9.35
CA PHE A 149 7.58 18.89 9.63
C PHE A 149 8.32 18.61 8.33
N LEU A 150 9.63 18.84 8.28
CA LEU A 150 10.45 18.67 7.09
C LEU A 150 10.96 17.23 6.97
N ASP A 151 11.04 16.74 5.75
CA ASP A 151 11.35 15.34 5.43
C ASP A 151 12.87 15.08 5.35
N GLY A 152 13.46 15.25 4.20
CA GLY A 152 14.88 15.01 3.96
C GLY A 152 15.34 13.55 4.03
N ARG A 153 14.39 12.60 4.17
CA ARG A 153 14.64 11.16 4.25
C ARG A 153 13.91 10.38 3.15
N ASP A 154 12.63 10.67 2.95
CA ASP A 154 11.81 10.10 1.87
C ASP A 154 11.87 10.98 0.62
N THR A 155 12.43 12.18 0.75
CA THR A 155 12.75 13.14 -0.31
C THR A 155 14.17 13.64 -0.15
N PRO A 156 14.76 14.32 -1.17
CA PRO A 156 16.13 14.83 -1.07
C PRO A 156 16.37 15.68 0.15
N PRO A 157 17.55 15.62 0.80
CA PRO A 157 17.81 16.21 2.10
C PRO A 157 17.66 17.74 2.21
N ALA A 158 17.64 18.45 1.09
CA ALA A 158 17.53 19.92 1.05
C ALA A 158 16.33 20.39 0.19
N SER A 159 15.28 19.59 0.09
CA SER A 159 14.06 19.91 -0.68
C SER A 159 12.99 20.64 0.15
N GLY A 160 13.11 20.68 1.48
CA GLY A 160 12.13 21.26 2.39
C GLY A 160 11.87 22.74 2.16
N LYS A 161 12.88 23.51 1.75
CA LYS A 161 12.72 24.91 1.38
C LYS A 161 11.68 25.08 0.26
N ASP A 162 11.76 24.26 -0.78
CA ASP A 162 10.86 24.34 -1.93
C ASP A 162 9.44 23.93 -1.53
N PHE A 163 9.27 22.90 -0.69
CA PHE A 163 7.97 22.51 -0.17
C PHE A 163 7.33 23.59 0.70
N VAL A 164 8.11 24.27 1.56
CA VAL A 164 7.61 25.41 2.35
C VAL A 164 7.21 26.56 1.45
N ALA A 165 8.00 26.88 0.41
CA ALA A 165 7.66 27.92 -0.55
C ALA A 165 6.37 27.61 -1.30
N GLN A 166 6.21 26.38 -1.80
CA GLN A 166 5.00 25.91 -2.46
C GLN A 166 3.77 26.01 -1.54
N LEU A 167 3.91 25.64 -0.26
CA LEU A 167 2.85 25.77 0.72
C LEU A 167 2.43 27.23 0.93
N VAL A 168 3.40 28.14 1.08
CA VAL A 168 3.13 29.58 1.25
C VAL A 168 2.39 30.15 0.05
N ASP A 169 2.77 29.77 -1.16
CA ASP A 169 2.10 30.20 -2.38
C ASP A 169 0.68 29.59 -2.49
N LYS A 170 0.53 28.33 -2.11
CA LYS A 170 -0.79 27.66 -2.08
C LYS A 170 -1.74 28.29 -1.06
N MET A 171 -1.25 28.67 0.11
CA MET A 171 -2.03 29.42 1.11
C MET A 171 -2.50 30.78 0.59
N LYS A 172 -1.66 31.50 -0.15
CA LYS A 172 -2.05 32.76 -0.80
C LYS A 172 -3.10 32.54 -1.88
N GLU A 173 -2.97 31.50 -2.67
CA GLU A 173 -3.95 31.12 -3.71
C GLU A 173 -5.32 30.82 -3.09
N ILE A 174 -5.34 29.95 -2.08
CA ILE A 174 -6.58 29.56 -1.36
C ILE A 174 -7.15 30.75 -0.55
N GLY A 175 -6.29 31.58 -0.01
CA GLY A 175 -6.66 32.75 0.81
C GLY A 175 -6.96 32.41 2.27
N VAL A 176 -6.35 31.36 2.81
CA VAL A 176 -6.42 30.97 4.23
C VAL A 176 -5.15 30.26 4.68
N GLY A 177 -4.82 30.43 5.95
CA GLY A 177 -3.70 29.77 6.62
C GLY A 177 -2.43 30.62 6.65
N GLU A 178 -1.62 30.36 7.67
CA GLU A 178 -0.27 30.90 7.83
C GLU A 178 0.61 29.84 8.50
N VAL A 179 1.92 29.83 8.18
CA VAL A 179 2.86 28.90 8.79
C VAL A 179 3.30 29.44 10.14
N ALA A 180 3.13 28.64 11.19
CA ALA A 180 3.48 29.02 12.57
C ALA A 180 4.82 28.46 13.03
N THR A 181 5.17 27.23 12.64
CA THR A 181 6.44 26.60 12.99
C THR A 181 7.00 25.76 11.83
N VAL A 182 8.32 25.59 11.80
CA VAL A 182 9.04 24.73 10.88
C VAL A 182 10.07 23.94 11.68
N MET A 183 10.09 22.60 11.50
CA MET A 183 11.03 21.72 12.21
C MET A 183 11.25 20.43 11.45
N GLY A 184 12.40 19.80 11.61
CA GLY A 184 12.69 18.50 11.00
C GLY A 184 11.95 17.35 11.67
N ARG A 185 11.69 16.31 10.90
CA ARG A 185 11.04 15.07 11.36
C ARG A 185 11.81 14.39 12.51
N TYR A 186 13.09 14.62 12.63
CA TYR A 186 13.92 14.13 13.72
C TYR A 186 13.36 14.49 15.10
N TYR A 187 12.73 15.66 15.23
CA TYR A 187 12.12 16.16 16.48
C TYR A 187 10.64 15.79 16.57
N ALA A 188 9.87 16.06 15.53
CA ALA A 188 8.41 15.94 15.57
C ALA A 188 7.89 14.53 15.26
N MET A 189 8.72 13.66 14.71
CA MET A 189 8.34 12.33 14.25
C MET A 189 9.30 11.25 14.76
N ASP A 190 9.73 11.35 16.02
CA ASP A 190 10.48 10.29 16.68
C ASP A 190 9.62 9.03 16.85
N ARG A 191 10.26 7.86 16.91
CA ARG A 191 9.62 6.56 17.19
C ARG A 191 10.44 5.67 18.13
N ASP A 192 11.51 6.24 18.71
CA ASP A 192 12.48 5.52 19.52
C ASP A 192 12.44 5.95 21.00
N ASN A 193 11.31 6.59 21.42
CA ASN A 193 11.07 7.13 22.77
C ASN A 193 12.13 8.16 23.20
N ARG A 194 12.65 8.92 22.22
CA ARG A 194 13.54 10.04 22.47
C ARG A 194 12.71 11.28 22.83
N TRP A 195 12.16 11.23 24.03
CA TRP A 195 11.28 12.29 24.55
C TRP A 195 11.97 13.65 24.63
N ASP A 196 13.29 13.69 24.76
CA ASP A 196 14.11 14.90 24.67
C ASP A 196 13.94 15.62 23.31
N ARG A 197 13.73 14.88 22.22
CA ARG A 197 13.46 15.44 20.89
C ARG A 197 12.00 15.90 20.77
N VAL A 198 11.08 15.05 21.18
CA VAL A 198 9.63 15.31 21.10
C VAL A 198 9.25 16.52 21.96
N GLU A 199 9.89 16.70 23.12
CA GLU A 199 9.66 17.85 23.99
C GLU A 199 9.97 19.17 23.29
N LEU A 200 11.06 19.25 22.52
CA LEU A 200 11.41 20.45 21.77
C LEU A 200 10.35 20.82 20.74
N ALA A 201 9.86 19.81 20.00
CA ALA A 201 8.75 20.00 19.07
C ALA A 201 7.47 20.43 19.80
N TYR A 202 7.11 19.75 20.87
CA TYR A 202 5.93 20.07 21.69
C TYR A 202 5.96 21.51 22.23
N LYS A 203 7.11 21.95 22.74
CA LYS A 203 7.30 23.35 23.27
C LYS A 203 7.16 24.38 22.15
N ALA A 204 7.72 24.11 20.98
CA ALA A 204 7.55 25.01 19.82
C ALA A 204 6.08 25.14 19.43
N LEU A 205 5.34 24.02 19.42
CA LEU A 205 3.92 23.98 19.07
C LEU A 205 3.00 24.64 20.11
N THR A 206 3.30 24.50 21.41
CA THR A 206 2.40 24.93 22.49
C THR A 206 2.81 26.23 23.19
N LYS A 207 4.11 26.55 23.23
CA LYS A 207 4.64 27.69 23.92
C LYS A 207 5.34 28.73 23.02
N GLY A 208 5.55 28.35 21.73
CA GLY A 208 6.37 29.16 20.84
C GLY A 208 7.85 29.22 21.25
N GLU A 209 8.32 28.19 21.95
CA GLU A 209 9.73 28.05 22.34
C GLU A 209 10.50 27.34 21.22
N GLY A 210 11.38 28.09 20.57
CA GLY A 210 12.19 27.60 19.46
C GLY A 210 13.09 28.67 18.89
N ILE A 211 13.74 28.40 17.78
CA ILE A 211 14.56 29.40 17.09
C ILE A 211 13.60 30.39 16.40
N PRO A 212 13.65 31.70 16.76
CA PRO A 212 12.79 32.67 16.12
C PRO A 212 13.18 32.87 14.63
N ALA A 213 12.20 32.98 13.75
CA ALA A 213 12.39 33.23 12.34
C ALA A 213 11.37 34.27 11.83
N ASP A 214 11.83 35.19 10.98
CA ASP A 214 10.97 36.26 10.44
C ASP A 214 10.01 35.74 9.35
N CYS A 215 10.32 34.61 8.77
CA CYS A 215 9.45 33.97 7.78
C CYS A 215 9.70 32.45 7.75
N PRO A 216 8.74 31.62 7.27
CA PRO A 216 8.92 30.19 7.22
C PRO A 216 10.06 29.73 6.31
N ILE A 217 10.24 30.37 5.15
CA ILE A 217 11.36 30.09 4.24
C ILE A 217 12.67 30.50 4.87
N CYS A 218 12.71 31.64 5.58
CA CYS A 218 13.88 32.11 6.31
C CYS A 218 14.34 31.10 7.38
N ALA A 219 13.41 30.44 8.07
CA ALA A 219 13.73 29.39 9.05
C ALA A 219 14.56 28.26 8.42
N VAL A 220 14.15 27.79 7.25
CA VAL A 220 14.86 26.73 6.51
C VAL A 220 16.19 27.22 5.96
N GLU A 221 16.22 28.40 5.34
CA GLU A 221 17.45 28.99 4.79
C GLU A 221 18.53 29.24 5.87
N ASN A 222 18.12 29.70 7.04
CA ASN A 222 19.05 29.94 8.14
C ASN A 222 19.64 28.60 8.64
N SER A 223 18.84 27.55 8.73
CA SER A 223 19.33 26.21 9.07
C SER A 223 20.30 25.66 8.02
N TYR A 224 20.02 25.86 6.73
CA TYR A 224 20.91 25.40 5.65
C TYR A 224 22.26 26.14 5.63
N LYS A 225 22.30 27.41 6.04
CA LYS A 225 23.57 28.15 6.22
C LYS A 225 24.46 27.54 7.29
N GLU A 226 23.87 26.84 8.27
CA GLU A 226 24.55 26.07 9.30
C GLU A 226 24.82 24.62 8.92
N GLU A 227 24.58 24.24 7.64
CA GLU A 227 24.69 22.87 7.11
C GLU A 227 23.76 21.87 7.82
N VAL A 228 22.66 22.35 8.41
CA VAL A 228 21.61 21.53 9.03
C VAL A 228 20.42 21.47 8.08
N TYR A 229 20.23 20.30 7.47
CA TYR A 229 19.24 20.07 6.41
C TYR A 229 17.92 19.52 6.99
N ASP A 230 16.93 19.38 6.14
CA ASP A 230 15.50 19.12 6.40
C ASP A 230 15.21 18.25 7.61
N GLU A 231 15.70 17.02 7.64
CA GLU A 231 15.41 16.05 8.71
C GLU A 231 15.78 16.58 10.08
N PHE A 232 16.85 17.37 10.16
CA PHE A 232 17.47 17.83 11.41
C PHE A 232 17.24 19.31 11.71
N VAL A 233 16.42 20.01 10.93
CA VAL A 233 16.09 21.42 11.19
C VAL A 233 15.50 21.54 12.60
N LYS A 234 16.16 22.32 13.45
CA LYS A 234 15.70 22.53 14.83
C LYS A 234 14.36 23.25 14.87
N PRO A 235 13.49 22.95 15.85
CA PRO A 235 12.20 23.62 15.96
C PRO A 235 12.35 25.12 15.90
N SER A 236 11.78 25.72 14.86
CA SER A 236 11.81 27.15 14.55
C SER A 236 10.40 27.71 14.60
N VAL A 237 10.24 28.85 15.22
CA VAL A 237 8.97 29.55 15.42
C VAL A 237 8.94 30.78 14.53
N VAL A 238 7.91 30.84 13.67
CA VAL A 238 7.71 32.03 12.81
C VAL A 238 7.11 33.15 13.64
N MET A 239 7.80 34.30 13.63
CA MET A 239 7.44 35.48 14.44
C MET A 239 6.64 36.47 13.61
N LYS A 240 5.63 37.08 14.24
CA LYS A 240 4.82 38.13 13.65
C LYS A 240 4.66 39.24 14.70
N ASP A 241 5.09 40.44 14.40
CA ASP A 241 5.04 41.59 15.33
C ASP A 241 5.72 41.30 16.70
N GLY A 242 6.79 40.51 16.69
CA GLY A 242 7.55 40.15 17.90
C GLY A 242 6.96 39.02 18.74
N HIS A 243 5.88 38.39 18.29
CA HIS A 243 5.23 37.25 18.95
C HIS A 243 5.20 36.05 18.04
N PRO A 244 5.10 34.81 18.59
CA PRO A 244 4.80 33.62 17.76
C PRO A 244 3.56 33.83 16.93
N THR A 245 3.58 33.43 15.65
CA THR A 245 2.42 33.50 14.72
C THR A 245 1.20 32.80 15.31
N ALA A 246 1.39 31.63 15.88
CA ALA A 246 0.35 30.91 16.62
C ALA A 246 0.99 29.84 17.53
N THR A 247 0.29 29.51 18.62
CA THR A 247 0.58 28.37 19.49
C THR A 247 -0.73 27.62 19.77
N ILE A 248 -0.62 26.31 19.98
CA ILE A 248 -1.79 25.44 20.26
C ILE A 248 -2.25 25.71 21.71
N GLN A 249 -3.52 26.05 21.87
CA GLN A 249 -4.14 26.44 23.15
C GLN A 249 -5.37 25.59 23.46
N ASP A 250 -5.91 25.71 24.66
CA ASP A 250 -7.17 25.06 25.04
C ASP A 250 -8.31 25.44 24.07
N LYS A 251 -9.13 24.46 23.77
CA LYS A 251 -10.27 24.54 22.83
C LYS A 251 -9.91 24.65 21.35
N ASP A 252 -8.62 24.66 21.01
CA ASP A 252 -8.21 24.59 19.62
C ASP A 252 -8.49 23.22 19.04
N SER A 253 -8.56 23.17 17.72
CA SER A 253 -8.62 21.94 16.95
C SER A 253 -7.27 21.65 16.31
N VAL A 254 -6.89 20.38 16.32
CA VAL A 254 -5.66 19.89 15.70
C VAL A 254 -6.00 18.80 14.71
N ILE A 255 -5.45 18.87 13.51
CA ILE A 255 -5.49 17.78 12.53
C ILE A 255 -4.07 17.39 12.17
N PHE A 256 -3.70 16.15 12.50
CA PHE A 256 -2.44 15.54 12.12
C PHE A 256 -2.63 14.76 10.81
N PHE A 257 -2.09 15.27 9.71
CA PHE A 257 -2.38 14.74 8.37
C PHE A 257 -1.44 13.60 7.90
N ASN A 258 -0.61 13.06 8.77
CA ASN A 258 0.12 11.83 8.47
C ASN A 258 -0.84 10.62 8.47
N PHE A 259 -0.75 9.76 7.45
CA PHE A 259 -1.55 8.53 7.38
C PHE A 259 -0.78 7.29 7.86
N ARG A 260 0.55 7.32 7.94
CA ARG A 260 1.38 6.24 8.49
C ARG A 260 1.58 6.44 9.99
N PRO A 261 1.25 5.42 10.84
CA PRO A 261 1.14 5.61 12.29
C PRO A 261 2.46 5.60 13.05
N ASP A 262 3.48 4.86 12.61
CA ASP A 262 4.68 4.52 13.41
C ASP A 262 5.42 5.73 14.01
N ARG A 263 5.52 6.83 13.28
CA ARG A 263 6.18 8.07 13.70
C ARG A 263 5.22 9.18 14.17
N ALA A 264 3.92 8.88 14.22
CA ALA A 264 2.92 9.84 14.69
C ALA A 264 2.51 9.59 16.15
N ARG A 265 2.81 8.43 16.70
CA ARG A 265 2.35 7.99 18.03
C ARG A 265 2.85 8.87 19.16
N GLU A 266 4.15 9.18 19.20
CA GLU A 266 4.78 9.83 20.36
C GLU A 266 4.27 11.24 20.58
N ILE A 267 4.28 12.09 19.55
CA ILE A 267 3.77 13.46 19.69
C ILE A 267 2.27 13.47 19.95
N THR A 268 1.50 12.52 19.36
CA THR A 268 0.07 12.37 19.66
C THR A 268 -0.17 11.99 21.12
N ARG A 269 0.65 11.09 21.70
CA ARG A 269 0.60 10.78 23.13
C ARG A 269 0.90 12.01 23.99
N ALA A 270 1.89 12.81 23.59
CA ALA A 270 2.24 14.03 24.32
C ALA A 270 1.07 15.03 24.39
N PHE A 271 0.19 15.07 23.38
CA PHE A 271 -1.00 15.92 23.42
C PHE A 271 -2.20 15.25 24.09
N CYS A 272 -2.45 13.98 23.84
CA CYS A 272 -3.75 13.35 24.11
C CYS A 272 -3.78 12.46 25.37
N ALA A 273 -2.66 11.86 25.78
CA ALA A 273 -2.64 10.96 26.93
C ALA A 273 -2.98 11.69 28.24
N ASP A 274 -3.85 11.10 29.06
CA ASP A 274 -4.18 11.65 30.39
C ASP A 274 -2.97 11.55 31.31
N GLU A 275 -2.37 10.37 31.39
CA GLU A 275 -1.10 10.12 32.07
C GLU A 275 0.02 10.08 31.02
N PHE A 276 1.04 10.89 31.22
CA PHE A 276 2.17 11.02 30.33
C PHE A 276 3.47 11.28 31.10
N ASP A 277 4.45 10.45 30.89
CA ASP A 277 5.72 10.43 31.62
C ASP A 277 6.95 10.74 30.74
N GLY A 278 6.76 11.06 29.46
CA GLY A 278 7.85 11.36 28.53
C GLY A 278 8.62 12.64 28.89
N PHE A 279 7.90 13.69 29.26
CA PHE A 279 8.43 14.96 29.76
C PHE A 279 7.36 15.72 30.56
N ALA A 280 7.77 16.76 31.28
CA ALA A 280 6.85 17.54 32.11
C ALA A 280 5.95 18.44 31.25
N ARG A 281 4.64 18.22 31.30
CA ARG A 281 3.62 19.14 30.77
C ARG A 281 3.09 20.04 31.89
N GLU A 282 2.91 21.32 31.63
CA GLU A 282 2.25 22.20 32.61
C GLU A 282 0.80 21.80 32.88
N LYS A 283 0.11 21.45 31.79
CA LYS A 283 -1.23 20.88 31.80
C LYS A 283 -1.45 20.07 30.52
N LYS A 284 -2.43 19.19 30.54
CA LYS A 284 -3.00 18.63 29.34
C LYS A 284 -3.93 19.66 28.72
N LEU A 285 -3.76 19.95 27.43
CA LEU A 285 -4.63 20.84 26.68
C LEU A 285 -5.95 20.15 26.36
N ASP A 286 -7.04 20.90 26.44
CA ASP A 286 -8.37 20.45 26.03
C ASP A 286 -8.55 20.73 24.52
N LEU A 287 -8.30 19.75 23.70
CA LEU A 287 -8.25 19.85 22.26
C LEU A 287 -9.29 18.95 21.56
N THR A 288 -9.78 19.38 20.43
CA THR A 288 -10.39 18.49 19.42
C THR A 288 -9.26 17.99 18.53
N TYR A 289 -8.81 16.75 18.74
CA TYR A 289 -7.61 16.21 18.11
C TYR A 289 -7.96 15.11 17.12
N VAL A 290 -7.71 15.38 15.83
CA VAL A 290 -7.99 14.46 14.72
C VAL A 290 -6.70 13.89 14.17
N CYS A 291 -6.64 12.56 14.12
CA CYS A 291 -5.61 11.81 13.42
C CYS A 291 -6.14 11.37 12.07
N PHE A 292 -5.35 11.47 11.00
CA PHE A 292 -5.78 10.94 9.71
C PHE A 292 -6.10 9.46 9.78
N THR A 293 -5.25 8.67 10.41
CA THR A 293 -5.49 7.24 10.66
C THR A 293 -5.36 6.91 12.14
N GLN A 294 -5.75 5.72 12.55
CA GLN A 294 -5.55 5.27 13.93
C GLN A 294 -4.06 4.98 14.18
N TYR A 295 -3.37 5.89 14.88
CA TYR A 295 -1.97 5.72 15.18
C TYR A 295 -1.70 4.68 16.26
N ASP A 296 -2.55 4.64 17.28
CA ASP A 296 -2.52 3.64 18.35
C ASP A 296 -3.87 3.65 19.08
N ALA A 297 -4.49 2.48 19.21
CA ALA A 297 -5.80 2.33 19.87
C ALA A 297 -5.76 2.67 21.37
N THR A 298 -4.58 2.71 22.00
CA THR A 298 -4.41 3.04 23.41
C THR A 298 -4.30 4.55 23.69
N ILE A 299 -4.21 5.39 22.65
CA ILE A 299 -4.16 6.83 22.81
C ILE A 299 -5.60 7.37 22.93
N PRO A 300 -5.99 7.92 24.10
CA PRO A 300 -7.34 8.44 24.32
C PRO A 300 -7.53 9.79 23.61
N HIS A 301 -8.78 10.26 23.57
CA HIS A 301 -9.17 11.60 23.09
C HIS A 301 -8.75 11.93 21.66
N THR A 302 -8.63 10.91 20.81
CA THR A 302 -8.36 11.07 19.38
C THR A 302 -9.60 10.73 18.55
N ILE A 303 -9.82 11.50 17.49
CA ILE A 303 -10.85 11.27 16.48
C ILE A 303 -10.13 10.79 15.21
N ILE A 304 -10.64 9.76 14.56
CA ILE A 304 -9.98 9.16 13.39
C ILE A 304 -10.74 9.56 12.12
N ALA A 305 -10.05 10.26 11.22
CA ALA A 305 -10.62 10.72 9.97
C ALA A 305 -10.83 9.58 8.95
N PHE A 306 -9.81 8.77 8.75
CA PHE A 306 -9.82 7.66 7.81
C PHE A 306 -9.66 6.34 8.56
N LYS A 307 -10.79 5.77 8.98
CA LYS A 307 -10.81 4.50 9.70
C LYS A 307 -10.28 3.38 8.80
N LYS A 308 -9.64 2.37 9.42
CA LYS A 308 -9.20 1.18 8.68
C LYS A 308 -10.42 0.52 8.01
N VAL A 309 -10.29 0.27 6.72
CA VAL A 309 -11.30 -0.48 5.99
C VAL A 309 -11.11 -1.96 6.31
N GLU A 310 -12.08 -2.56 6.97
CA GLU A 310 -12.14 -4.01 7.15
C GLU A 310 -12.66 -4.65 5.87
N LEU A 311 -11.97 -5.68 5.42
CA LEU A 311 -12.35 -6.43 4.22
C LEU A 311 -13.27 -7.58 4.66
N HIS A 312 -14.54 -7.49 4.28
CA HIS A 312 -15.54 -8.54 4.49
C HIS A 312 -15.87 -9.23 3.18
N ASN A 313 -16.33 -10.46 3.26
CA ASN A 313 -16.63 -11.30 2.11
C ASN A 313 -15.44 -11.41 1.15
N THR A 314 -14.23 -11.62 1.72
CA THR A 314 -13.09 -12.07 0.93
C THR A 314 -13.38 -13.45 0.34
N PHE A 315 -12.64 -13.85 -0.71
CA PHE A 315 -12.91 -15.13 -1.36
C PHE A 315 -12.89 -16.31 -0.38
N GLY A 316 -11.92 -16.34 0.54
CA GLY A 316 -11.83 -17.39 1.55
C GLY A 316 -13.03 -17.42 2.49
N GLU A 317 -13.49 -16.27 2.99
CA GLU A 317 -14.69 -16.14 3.83
C GLU A 317 -15.95 -16.56 3.07
N TYR A 318 -16.06 -16.12 1.81
CA TYR A 318 -17.23 -16.42 0.97
C TYR A 318 -17.34 -17.91 0.67
N LEU A 319 -16.22 -18.58 0.38
CA LEU A 319 -16.18 -20.04 0.20
C LEU A 319 -16.58 -20.77 1.50
N ALA A 320 -16.05 -20.33 2.65
CA ALA A 320 -16.39 -20.90 3.96
C ALA A 320 -17.88 -20.76 4.28
N ALA A 321 -18.49 -19.60 4.03
CA ALA A 321 -19.91 -19.34 4.21
C ALA A 321 -20.80 -20.26 3.33
N HIS A 322 -20.26 -20.78 2.23
CA HIS A 322 -20.92 -21.73 1.33
C HIS A 322 -20.48 -23.19 1.59
N HIS A 323 -19.81 -23.45 2.71
CA HIS A 323 -19.33 -24.80 3.11
C HIS A 323 -18.42 -25.45 2.06
N MET A 324 -17.68 -24.66 1.30
CA MET A 324 -16.73 -25.13 0.31
C MET A 324 -15.35 -25.33 0.91
N THR A 325 -14.63 -26.30 0.37
CA THR A 325 -13.27 -26.62 0.78
C THR A 325 -12.24 -25.95 -0.09
N GLN A 326 -11.17 -25.46 0.52
CA GLN A 326 -10.13 -24.73 -0.19
C GLN A 326 -8.73 -25.12 0.28
N ALA A 327 -7.75 -25.10 -0.63
CA ALA A 327 -6.33 -25.28 -0.30
C ALA A 327 -5.52 -24.05 -0.68
N ARG A 328 -4.53 -23.72 0.18
CA ARG A 328 -3.53 -22.67 -0.04
C ARG A 328 -2.16 -23.31 -0.09
N ILE A 329 -1.45 -23.18 -1.22
CA ILE A 329 -0.19 -23.87 -1.48
C ILE A 329 0.87 -22.85 -1.87
N ALA A 330 1.96 -22.80 -1.14
CA ALA A 330 3.14 -22.02 -1.50
C ALA A 330 4.38 -22.50 -0.73
N GLU A 331 5.54 -22.12 -1.21
CA GLU A 331 6.75 -22.21 -0.41
C GLU A 331 6.88 -21.02 0.56
N THR A 332 7.81 -21.09 1.53
CA THR A 332 7.92 -20.15 2.67
C THR A 332 7.87 -18.69 2.26
N GLU A 333 8.56 -18.29 1.19
CA GLU A 333 8.66 -16.88 0.74
C GLU A 333 7.31 -16.29 0.34
N LYS A 334 6.40 -17.11 -0.15
CA LYS A 334 5.08 -16.66 -0.63
C LYS A 334 3.90 -17.25 0.15
N TYR A 335 4.17 -17.94 1.27
CA TYR A 335 3.11 -18.52 2.10
C TYR A 335 2.16 -17.48 2.68
N ALA A 336 2.69 -16.38 3.22
CA ALA A 336 1.86 -15.30 3.76
C ALA A 336 1.00 -14.63 2.67
N HIS A 337 1.46 -14.63 1.42
CA HIS A 337 0.74 -14.02 0.31
C HIS A 337 -0.53 -14.79 -0.04
N VAL A 338 -0.47 -16.11 -0.13
CA VAL A 338 -1.65 -16.95 -0.41
C VAL A 338 -2.53 -17.19 0.82
N THR A 339 -2.11 -16.78 2.01
CA THR A 339 -2.86 -16.91 3.28
C THR A 339 -3.28 -15.56 3.83
N PHE A 340 -2.43 -14.90 4.62
CA PHE A 340 -2.71 -13.66 5.31
C PHE A 340 -3.18 -12.54 4.38
N PHE A 341 -2.39 -12.22 3.33
CA PHE A 341 -2.74 -11.12 2.40
C PHE A 341 -3.95 -11.46 1.55
N PHE A 342 -4.03 -12.68 1.04
CA PHE A 342 -5.19 -13.14 0.26
C PHE A 342 -6.49 -13.16 1.09
N ASN A 343 -6.39 -13.38 2.38
CA ASN A 343 -7.51 -13.32 3.34
C ASN A 343 -7.74 -11.91 3.90
N GLY A 344 -7.25 -10.86 3.22
CA GLY A 344 -7.52 -9.47 3.60
C GLY A 344 -6.83 -9.01 4.89
N GLY A 345 -5.70 -9.62 5.25
CA GLY A 345 -4.94 -9.31 6.47
C GLY A 345 -5.43 -10.08 7.71
N VAL A 346 -6.11 -11.19 7.51
CA VAL A 346 -6.56 -12.10 8.59
C VAL A 346 -5.68 -13.35 8.62
N GLU A 347 -5.00 -13.59 9.75
CA GLU A 347 -4.11 -14.75 9.92
C GLU A 347 -4.87 -16.06 10.14
N GLN A 348 -6.02 -15.99 10.83
CA GLN A 348 -6.82 -17.17 11.13
C GLN A 348 -7.34 -17.83 9.84
N PRO A 349 -7.10 -19.14 9.63
CA PRO A 349 -7.69 -19.86 8.49
C PRO A 349 -9.21 -19.79 8.50
N ASN A 350 -9.81 -19.71 7.32
CA ASN A 350 -11.25 -19.84 7.17
C ASN A 350 -11.72 -21.29 7.41
N GLU A 351 -12.98 -21.50 7.71
CA GLU A 351 -13.54 -22.86 7.78
C GLU A 351 -13.36 -23.56 6.42
N GLY A 352 -12.86 -24.79 6.43
CA GLY A 352 -12.58 -25.56 5.21
C GLY A 352 -11.30 -25.16 4.47
N GLU A 353 -10.46 -24.28 5.04
CA GLU A 353 -9.17 -23.84 4.47
C GLU A 353 -8.01 -24.70 4.99
N ASP A 354 -7.44 -25.51 4.14
CA ASP A 354 -6.19 -26.24 4.39
C ASP A 354 -5.00 -25.42 3.86
N ARG A 355 -3.92 -25.37 4.64
CA ARG A 355 -2.69 -24.68 4.30
C ARG A 355 -1.54 -25.66 4.12
N ILE A 356 -0.96 -25.68 2.93
CA ILE A 356 0.13 -26.59 2.53
C ILE A 356 1.38 -25.73 2.31
N LEU A 357 2.21 -25.68 3.34
CA LEU A 357 3.49 -24.97 3.31
C LEU A 357 4.62 -25.91 2.89
N VAL A 358 5.36 -25.54 1.85
CA VAL A 358 6.63 -26.13 1.45
C VAL A 358 7.77 -25.23 1.93
N LYS A 359 8.82 -25.79 2.50
CA LYS A 359 9.95 -24.99 2.97
C LYS A 359 10.80 -24.52 1.80
N SER A 360 11.08 -23.22 1.74
CA SER A 360 12.08 -22.68 0.81
C SER A 360 13.49 -23.17 1.12
N PRO A 361 14.36 -23.32 0.13
CA PRO A 361 15.73 -23.78 0.35
C PRO A 361 16.54 -22.75 1.15
N LYS A 362 17.41 -23.24 2.03
CA LYS A 362 18.29 -22.40 2.86
C LYS A 362 19.55 -22.02 2.08
N VAL A 363 19.44 -21.06 1.17
CA VAL A 363 20.55 -20.48 0.41
C VAL A 363 20.67 -18.98 0.71
N ALA A 364 21.82 -18.39 0.44
CA ALA A 364 22.04 -16.97 0.69
C ALA A 364 21.20 -16.10 -0.27
N THR A 365 21.17 -16.49 -1.53
CA THR A 365 20.38 -15.85 -2.60
C THR A 365 19.85 -16.95 -3.54
N TYR A 366 18.70 -16.72 -4.17
CA TYR A 366 18.02 -17.77 -4.95
C TYR A 366 18.60 -17.99 -6.35
N ASP A 367 19.52 -17.17 -6.82
CA ASP A 367 20.34 -17.47 -8.01
C ASP A 367 21.21 -18.72 -7.82
N LEU A 368 21.55 -19.05 -6.58
CA LEU A 368 22.30 -20.28 -6.24
C LEU A 368 21.43 -21.55 -6.35
N LYS A 369 20.12 -21.41 -6.32
CA LYS A 369 19.16 -22.50 -6.46
C LYS A 369 17.88 -22.00 -7.14
N PRO A 370 17.89 -21.74 -8.47
CA PRO A 370 16.77 -21.12 -9.19
C PRO A 370 15.47 -21.94 -9.18
N GLU A 371 15.57 -23.27 -9.08
CA GLU A 371 14.39 -24.13 -8.93
C GLU A 371 13.67 -23.92 -7.60
N MET A 372 14.33 -23.33 -6.59
CA MET A 372 13.80 -23.14 -5.26
C MET A 372 13.13 -24.43 -4.74
N SER A 373 11.85 -24.38 -4.37
CA SER A 373 11.07 -25.55 -4.01
C SER A 373 9.92 -25.83 -4.99
N ALA A 374 9.99 -25.30 -6.22
CA ALA A 374 8.91 -25.38 -7.21
C ALA A 374 8.45 -26.82 -7.50
N TYR A 375 9.37 -27.76 -7.61
CA TYR A 375 9.01 -29.16 -7.87
C TYR A 375 8.19 -29.78 -6.74
N GLU A 376 8.56 -29.54 -5.46
CA GLU A 376 7.79 -30.02 -4.32
C GLU A 376 6.42 -29.32 -4.24
N VAL A 377 6.37 -28.01 -4.47
CA VAL A 377 5.12 -27.25 -4.57
C VAL A 377 4.22 -27.82 -5.67
N CYS A 378 4.80 -28.15 -6.83
CA CYS A 378 4.10 -28.77 -7.95
C CYS A 378 3.55 -30.16 -7.58
N ASP A 379 4.33 -30.99 -6.91
CA ASP A 379 3.89 -32.32 -6.49
C ASP A 379 2.71 -32.21 -5.52
N ARG A 380 2.77 -31.31 -4.53
CA ARG A 380 1.65 -31.03 -3.60
C ARG A 380 0.43 -30.50 -4.32
N LEU A 381 0.61 -29.64 -5.32
CA LEU A 381 -0.48 -29.13 -6.13
C LEU A 381 -1.15 -30.28 -6.92
N CYS A 382 -0.37 -31.12 -7.59
CA CYS A 382 -0.90 -32.25 -8.35
C CYS A 382 -1.61 -33.28 -7.44
N GLU A 383 -1.09 -33.55 -6.25
CA GLU A 383 -1.74 -34.37 -5.23
C GLU A 383 -3.09 -33.75 -4.81
N ALA A 384 -3.11 -32.44 -4.53
CA ALA A 384 -4.33 -31.74 -4.14
C ALA A 384 -5.41 -31.76 -5.23
N ILE A 385 -5.01 -31.55 -6.49
CA ILE A 385 -5.92 -31.63 -7.67
C ILE A 385 -6.51 -33.02 -7.78
N ARG A 386 -5.67 -34.07 -7.81
CA ARG A 386 -6.11 -35.47 -7.98
C ARG A 386 -6.90 -36.01 -6.81
N SER A 387 -6.74 -35.41 -5.61
CA SER A 387 -7.50 -35.82 -4.44
C SER A 387 -9.00 -35.57 -4.52
N GLU A 388 -9.42 -34.66 -5.41
CA GLU A 388 -10.80 -34.18 -5.55
C GLU A 388 -11.43 -33.74 -4.22
N LYS A 389 -10.57 -33.40 -3.24
CA LYS A 389 -10.98 -32.95 -1.89
C LYS A 389 -11.46 -31.50 -1.92
N TYR A 390 -10.80 -30.67 -2.73
CA TYR A 390 -10.97 -29.22 -2.71
C TYR A 390 -11.87 -28.72 -3.85
N ASP A 391 -12.73 -27.78 -3.53
CA ASP A 391 -13.51 -27.02 -4.51
C ASP A 391 -12.63 -25.94 -5.18
N VAL A 392 -11.75 -25.34 -4.39
CA VAL A 392 -10.82 -24.29 -4.85
C VAL A 392 -9.40 -24.59 -4.37
N ILE A 393 -8.43 -24.37 -5.23
CA ILE A 393 -6.99 -24.45 -4.89
C ILE A 393 -6.32 -23.14 -5.33
N ILE A 394 -5.62 -22.48 -4.41
CA ILE A 394 -4.84 -21.27 -4.66
C ILE A 394 -3.38 -21.59 -4.44
N ILE A 395 -2.58 -21.39 -5.48
CA ILE A 395 -1.16 -21.74 -5.51
C ILE A 395 -0.31 -20.57 -6.01
N ASN A 396 0.87 -20.40 -5.41
CA ASN A 396 1.87 -19.44 -5.84
C ASN A 396 3.20 -20.14 -6.13
N PHE A 397 3.76 -19.90 -7.31
CA PHE A 397 5.15 -20.21 -7.64
C PHE A 397 6.02 -18.96 -7.47
N ALA A 398 6.93 -19.01 -6.51
CA ALA A 398 7.74 -17.86 -6.08
C ALA A 398 8.91 -17.51 -7.03
N ASN A 399 9.30 -18.44 -7.88
CA ASN A 399 10.57 -18.41 -8.60
C ASN A 399 10.79 -17.17 -9.47
N PRO A 400 9.84 -16.73 -10.33
CA PRO A 400 10.10 -15.60 -11.22
C PRO A 400 10.44 -14.33 -10.44
N ASP A 401 9.76 -14.08 -9.32
CA ASP A 401 10.00 -12.92 -8.47
C ASP A 401 11.30 -13.06 -7.65
N MET A 402 11.40 -14.13 -6.88
CA MET A 402 12.51 -14.29 -5.92
C MET A 402 13.86 -14.41 -6.61
N VAL A 403 13.94 -15.09 -7.75
CA VAL A 403 15.16 -15.18 -8.54
C VAL A 403 15.38 -13.91 -9.36
N GLY A 404 14.31 -13.29 -9.88
CA GLY A 404 14.37 -12.00 -10.57
C GLY A 404 15.01 -10.90 -9.71
N HIS A 405 14.71 -10.85 -8.43
CA HIS A 405 15.31 -9.90 -7.47
C HIS A 405 16.85 -10.01 -7.36
N THR A 406 17.42 -11.13 -7.76
CA THR A 406 18.90 -11.28 -7.76
C THR A 406 19.58 -10.54 -8.92
N GLY A 407 18.85 -10.21 -9.97
CA GLY A 407 19.39 -9.61 -11.20
C GLY A 407 20.29 -10.57 -12.01
N VAL A 408 20.35 -11.85 -11.66
CA VAL A 408 21.17 -12.85 -12.33
C VAL A 408 20.35 -13.51 -13.45
N GLU A 409 20.51 -13.02 -14.68
CA GLU A 409 19.69 -13.38 -15.84
C GLU A 409 19.66 -14.88 -16.12
N ALA A 410 20.82 -15.55 -16.12
CA ALA A 410 20.89 -17.00 -16.36
C ALA A 410 20.12 -17.82 -15.31
N ALA A 411 20.12 -17.37 -14.05
CA ALA A 411 19.38 -18.00 -12.97
C ALA A 411 17.87 -17.75 -13.13
N ALA A 412 17.47 -16.52 -13.50
CA ALA A 412 16.09 -16.18 -13.76
C ALA A 412 15.52 -16.98 -14.95
N ILE A 413 16.25 -17.13 -16.05
CA ILE A 413 15.88 -17.98 -17.18
C ILE A 413 15.62 -19.42 -16.69
N LYS A 414 16.54 -19.97 -15.90
CA LYS A 414 16.38 -21.33 -15.35
C LYS A 414 15.15 -21.44 -14.43
N ALA A 415 14.88 -20.43 -13.61
CA ALA A 415 13.69 -20.37 -12.76
C ALA A 415 12.39 -20.41 -13.57
N ILE A 416 12.33 -19.64 -14.68
CA ILE A 416 11.18 -19.62 -15.59
C ILE A 416 10.96 -20.98 -16.26
N GLU A 417 12.02 -21.64 -16.74
CA GLU A 417 11.92 -22.98 -17.35
C GLU A 417 11.39 -24.04 -16.37
N VAL A 418 11.82 -23.96 -15.09
CA VAL A 418 11.32 -24.87 -14.03
C VAL A 418 9.84 -24.63 -13.78
N VAL A 419 9.42 -23.38 -13.73
CA VAL A 419 7.98 -23.02 -13.55
C VAL A 419 7.16 -23.49 -14.74
N ASP A 420 7.64 -23.32 -15.97
CA ASP A 420 6.97 -23.82 -17.19
C ASP A 420 6.73 -25.33 -17.12
N GLU A 421 7.73 -26.12 -16.72
CA GLU A 421 7.59 -27.56 -16.50
C GLU A 421 6.54 -27.89 -15.44
N CYS A 422 6.54 -27.16 -14.31
CA CYS A 422 5.57 -27.35 -13.23
C CYS A 422 4.13 -27.00 -13.68
N VAL A 423 3.95 -25.92 -14.44
CA VAL A 423 2.66 -25.54 -15.02
C VAL A 423 2.14 -26.68 -15.91
N GLY A 424 3.00 -27.28 -16.73
CA GLY A 424 2.62 -28.42 -17.60
C GLY A 424 2.08 -29.61 -16.82
N LYS A 425 2.81 -30.02 -15.75
CA LYS A 425 2.39 -31.12 -14.86
C LYS A 425 1.04 -30.83 -14.19
N ALA A 426 0.86 -29.60 -13.71
CA ALA A 426 -0.39 -29.19 -13.07
C ALA A 426 -1.58 -29.18 -14.03
N VAL A 427 -1.39 -28.72 -15.26
CA VAL A 427 -2.41 -28.73 -16.31
C VAL A 427 -2.81 -30.17 -16.70
N GLU A 428 -1.84 -31.08 -16.77
CA GLU A 428 -2.15 -32.51 -17.00
C GLU A 428 -2.97 -33.08 -15.84
N ALA A 429 -2.55 -32.89 -14.60
CA ALA A 429 -3.30 -33.33 -13.42
C ALA A 429 -4.73 -32.75 -13.39
N LEU A 430 -4.88 -31.50 -13.77
CA LEU A 430 -6.17 -30.81 -13.84
C LEU A 430 -7.12 -31.47 -14.85
N LYS A 431 -6.60 -31.83 -16.05
CA LYS A 431 -7.38 -32.48 -17.11
C LYS A 431 -7.85 -33.89 -16.72
N GLU A 432 -7.06 -34.62 -15.91
CA GLU A 432 -7.43 -35.95 -15.41
C GLU A 432 -8.74 -35.94 -14.59
N VAL A 433 -9.01 -34.81 -13.89
CA VAL A 433 -10.20 -34.62 -13.02
C VAL A 433 -11.23 -33.65 -13.60
N ASP A 434 -11.10 -33.30 -14.89
CA ASP A 434 -11.94 -32.30 -15.55
C ASP A 434 -12.03 -30.96 -14.78
N GLY A 435 -10.96 -30.55 -14.10
CA GLY A 435 -10.87 -29.29 -13.39
C GLY A 435 -10.74 -28.10 -14.34
N GLN A 436 -10.82 -26.88 -13.80
CA GLN A 436 -10.59 -25.64 -14.53
C GLN A 436 -9.55 -24.77 -13.79
N MET A 437 -8.80 -23.96 -14.54
CA MET A 437 -7.70 -23.17 -13.95
C MET A 437 -7.67 -21.76 -14.54
N PHE A 438 -7.39 -20.80 -13.68
CA PHE A 438 -7.02 -19.44 -14.06
C PHE A 438 -5.55 -19.21 -13.69
N ILE A 439 -4.71 -18.92 -14.68
CA ILE A 439 -3.29 -18.61 -14.48
C ILE A 439 -3.11 -17.11 -14.58
N CYS A 440 -2.41 -16.52 -13.61
CA CYS A 440 -2.06 -15.10 -13.59
C CYS A 440 -0.68 -14.87 -12.96
N ALA A 441 -0.26 -13.63 -12.92
CA ALA A 441 0.78 -13.14 -12.02
C ALA A 441 0.23 -11.97 -11.21
N ASP A 442 0.88 -11.62 -10.13
CA ASP A 442 0.48 -10.56 -9.21
C ASP A 442 1.19 -9.22 -9.48
N HIS A 443 2.33 -9.25 -10.16
CA HIS A 443 3.10 -8.12 -10.71
C HIS A 443 4.17 -8.64 -11.68
N GLY A 444 4.91 -7.73 -12.32
CA GLY A 444 6.07 -8.06 -13.13
C GLY A 444 7.39 -7.94 -12.35
N ASN A 445 8.40 -8.73 -12.76
CA ASN A 445 9.77 -8.69 -12.27
C ASN A 445 10.72 -9.33 -13.31
N ALA A 446 10.56 -10.64 -13.59
CA ALA A 446 11.51 -11.44 -14.37
C ALA A 446 11.58 -11.06 -15.87
N GLU A 447 10.61 -10.32 -16.38
CA GLU A 447 10.58 -9.85 -17.77
C GLU A 447 11.44 -8.61 -18.02
N GLN A 448 12.08 -8.05 -16.95
CA GLN A 448 12.98 -6.91 -17.08
C GLN A 448 14.05 -6.95 -15.98
N LEU A 449 15.25 -7.41 -16.30
CA LEU A 449 16.39 -7.54 -15.39
C LEU A 449 17.45 -6.45 -15.60
N LYS A 450 17.17 -5.46 -16.45
CA LYS A 450 18.06 -4.35 -16.76
C LYS A 450 17.27 -3.04 -16.84
N ASP A 451 17.82 -2.00 -16.28
CA ASP A 451 17.37 -0.64 -16.56
C ASP A 451 17.85 -0.25 -17.97
N TYR A 452 16.90 0.00 -18.87
CA TYR A 452 17.21 0.26 -20.27
C TYR A 452 17.79 1.64 -20.53
N GLU A 453 17.72 2.56 -19.57
CA GLU A 453 18.30 3.91 -19.68
C GLU A 453 19.72 3.95 -19.16
N THR A 454 19.95 3.34 -17.99
CA THR A 454 21.25 3.35 -17.32
C THR A 454 22.15 2.16 -17.70
N GLY A 455 21.54 1.06 -18.13
CA GLY A 455 22.23 -0.20 -18.40
C GLY A 455 22.58 -1.02 -17.16
N GLU A 456 22.22 -0.55 -15.96
CA GLU A 456 22.48 -1.21 -14.69
C GLU A 456 21.49 -2.37 -14.47
N PRO A 457 21.83 -3.36 -13.60
CA PRO A 457 20.89 -4.39 -13.19
C PRO A 457 19.62 -3.79 -12.58
N PHE A 458 18.47 -4.29 -13.01
CA PHE A 458 17.17 -3.90 -12.48
C PHE A 458 16.59 -5.06 -11.67
N THR A 459 16.46 -4.87 -10.37
CA THR A 459 16.03 -5.90 -9.40
C THR A 459 14.71 -5.57 -8.73
N ALA A 460 14.06 -4.47 -9.13
CA ALA A 460 12.76 -4.05 -8.62
C ALA A 460 11.63 -4.68 -9.45
N HIS A 461 10.40 -4.54 -8.96
CA HIS A 461 9.20 -4.88 -9.74
C HIS A 461 9.01 -3.90 -10.88
N THR A 462 8.18 -4.28 -11.85
CA THR A 462 7.87 -3.46 -13.02
C THR A 462 6.40 -2.99 -13.00
N THR A 463 6.08 -2.06 -13.89
CA THR A 463 4.69 -1.66 -14.17
C THR A 463 4.10 -2.40 -15.37
N ASN A 464 4.82 -3.39 -15.91
CA ASN A 464 4.37 -4.17 -17.05
C ASN A 464 3.10 -4.96 -16.72
N PRO A 465 2.25 -5.24 -17.72
CA PRO A 465 1.08 -6.10 -17.55
C PRO A 465 1.50 -7.55 -17.25
N VAL A 466 0.52 -8.33 -16.79
CA VAL A 466 0.69 -9.75 -16.44
C VAL A 466 -0.21 -10.63 -17.30
N PRO A 467 0.08 -11.93 -17.48
CA PRO A 467 -0.78 -12.83 -18.22
C PRO A 467 -2.04 -13.20 -17.42
N PHE A 468 -3.18 -13.26 -18.11
CA PHE A 468 -4.43 -13.87 -17.64
C PHE A 468 -4.84 -14.96 -18.63
N ILE A 469 -4.82 -16.22 -18.20
CA ILE A 469 -5.08 -17.38 -19.05
C ILE A 469 -6.14 -18.25 -18.40
N LEU A 470 -7.18 -18.62 -19.16
CA LEU A 470 -8.26 -19.49 -18.70
C LEU A 470 -8.11 -20.89 -19.31
N VAL A 471 -7.73 -21.88 -18.51
CA VAL A 471 -7.41 -23.22 -18.94
C VAL A 471 -8.53 -24.21 -18.61
N ASN A 472 -8.90 -25.05 -19.58
CA ASN A 472 -9.87 -26.14 -19.44
C ASN A 472 -11.26 -25.74 -18.92
N ALA A 473 -11.68 -24.50 -19.19
CA ALA A 473 -13.02 -24.02 -18.92
C ALA A 473 -13.99 -24.39 -20.09
N ASP A 474 -15.27 -24.06 -19.93
CA ASP A 474 -16.25 -24.23 -21.00
C ASP A 474 -15.78 -23.43 -22.24
N PRO A 475 -15.68 -24.09 -23.43
CA PRO A 475 -15.22 -23.47 -24.69
C PRO A 475 -16.00 -22.23 -25.15
N LYS A 476 -17.18 -21.98 -24.59
CA LYS A 476 -17.98 -20.79 -24.90
C LYS A 476 -17.36 -19.52 -24.34
N TYR A 477 -16.48 -19.62 -23.33
CA TYR A 477 -15.89 -18.46 -22.68
C TYR A 477 -14.65 -17.97 -23.40
N THR A 478 -14.58 -16.65 -23.56
CA THR A 478 -13.37 -15.90 -23.86
C THR A 478 -13.11 -14.92 -22.73
N LEU A 479 -12.01 -14.18 -22.77
CA LEU A 479 -11.66 -13.16 -21.76
C LEU A 479 -11.73 -11.76 -22.37
N ARG A 480 -12.28 -10.79 -21.61
CA ARG A 480 -12.26 -9.37 -21.98
C ARG A 480 -10.91 -8.74 -21.65
N GLU A 481 -10.49 -7.82 -22.49
CA GLU A 481 -9.31 -6.98 -22.28
C GLU A 481 -9.52 -5.93 -21.16
N GLY A 482 -8.43 -5.34 -20.68
CA GLY A 482 -8.44 -4.21 -19.75
C GLY A 482 -8.81 -4.57 -18.32
N GLY A 483 -8.72 -5.85 -17.94
CA GLY A 483 -8.96 -6.31 -16.57
C GLY A 483 -7.79 -6.06 -15.63
N CYS A 484 -8.05 -6.21 -14.33
CA CYS A 484 -7.05 -6.10 -13.27
C CYS A 484 -7.17 -7.26 -12.27
N LEU A 485 -6.26 -7.30 -11.29
CA LEU A 485 -6.20 -8.39 -10.30
C LEU A 485 -7.51 -8.54 -9.49
N ALA A 486 -8.22 -7.45 -9.24
CA ALA A 486 -9.50 -7.45 -8.54
C ALA A 486 -10.63 -8.16 -9.30
N ASP A 487 -10.47 -8.38 -10.60
CA ASP A 487 -11.46 -9.04 -11.48
C ASP A 487 -11.34 -10.58 -11.47
N ILE A 488 -10.23 -11.12 -10.95
CA ILE A 488 -9.93 -12.55 -11.00
C ILE A 488 -10.94 -13.35 -10.17
N VAL A 489 -11.14 -13.03 -8.90
CA VAL A 489 -12.08 -13.77 -8.04
C VAL A 489 -13.53 -13.65 -8.52
N PRO A 490 -14.05 -12.49 -8.93
CA PRO A 490 -15.33 -12.41 -9.64
C PRO A 490 -15.43 -13.35 -10.83
N THR A 491 -14.34 -13.53 -11.60
CA THR A 491 -14.28 -14.49 -12.72
C THR A 491 -14.37 -15.93 -12.24
N LEU A 492 -13.65 -16.28 -11.16
CA LEU A 492 -13.69 -17.63 -10.57
C LEU A 492 -15.09 -17.95 -10.05
N LEU A 493 -15.76 -17.01 -9.38
CA LEU A 493 -17.13 -17.19 -8.89
C LEU A 493 -18.11 -17.46 -10.05
N GLU A 494 -18.02 -16.71 -11.15
CA GLU A 494 -18.85 -16.96 -12.32
C GLU A 494 -18.56 -18.35 -12.95
N LEU A 495 -17.29 -18.75 -13.05
CA LEU A 495 -16.89 -20.09 -13.51
C LEU A 495 -17.46 -21.21 -12.64
N MET A 496 -17.60 -20.97 -11.35
CA MET A 496 -18.16 -21.91 -10.37
C MET A 496 -19.68 -21.85 -10.30
N GLY A 497 -20.32 -20.94 -11.05
CA GLY A 497 -21.77 -20.72 -11.01
C GLY A 497 -22.27 -20.11 -9.70
N MET A 498 -21.41 -19.38 -8.99
CA MET A 498 -21.73 -18.70 -7.74
C MET A 498 -22.07 -17.23 -7.98
N GLU A 499 -22.94 -16.66 -7.14
CA GLU A 499 -23.22 -15.24 -7.16
C GLU A 499 -22.05 -14.46 -6.58
N GLN A 500 -21.79 -13.28 -7.11
CA GLN A 500 -20.77 -12.38 -6.59
C GLN A 500 -21.32 -11.58 -5.42
N PRO A 501 -20.66 -11.56 -4.22
CA PRO A 501 -21.11 -10.74 -3.11
C PRO A 501 -20.96 -9.24 -3.42
N ALA A 502 -21.84 -8.42 -2.84
CA ALA A 502 -21.92 -6.98 -3.13
C ALA A 502 -20.61 -6.21 -2.81
N GLU A 503 -19.85 -6.69 -1.86
CA GLU A 503 -18.57 -6.11 -1.44
C GLU A 503 -17.48 -6.29 -2.49
N MET A 504 -17.57 -7.31 -3.35
CA MET A 504 -16.66 -7.48 -4.48
C MET A 504 -17.11 -6.56 -5.63
N THR A 505 -16.31 -5.55 -5.91
CA THR A 505 -16.59 -4.56 -6.97
C THR A 505 -15.87 -4.84 -8.28
N GLY A 506 -14.99 -5.83 -8.29
CA GLY A 506 -14.36 -6.36 -9.50
C GLY A 506 -15.40 -6.89 -10.48
N LYS A 507 -15.04 -7.01 -11.74
CA LYS A 507 -15.95 -7.44 -12.80
C LYS A 507 -15.42 -8.70 -13.45
N SER A 508 -16.23 -9.73 -13.57
CA SER A 508 -15.84 -10.94 -14.28
C SER A 508 -15.21 -10.63 -15.65
N LEU A 509 -14.14 -11.34 -15.96
CA LEU A 509 -13.43 -11.25 -17.23
C LEU A 509 -14.09 -12.10 -18.33
N LEU A 510 -15.06 -12.97 -17.98
CA LEU A 510 -15.69 -13.88 -18.93
C LEU A 510 -16.58 -13.15 -19.93
N VAL A 511 -16.42 -13.52 -21.19
CA VAL A 511 -17.29 -13.14 -22.31
C VAL A 511 -17.84 -14.41 -22.92
N LYS A 512 -19.18 -14.46 -23.13
CA LYS A 512 -19.91 -15.60 -23.69
C LYS A 512 -20.08 -15.46 -25.17
#